data_bf4287352c80d0c192a69ba7c44217fe
#
_entry.id   bf4287352c80d0c192a69ba7c44217fe
#
_cell.length_a   1.000
_cell.length_b   1.000
_cell.length_c   1.000
_cell.angle_alpha   90.00
_cell.angle_beta   90.00
_cell.angle_gamma   90.00
#
_symmetry.space_group_name_H-M   'P 1'
#
loop_
_entity.id
_entity.type
_entity.pdbx_description
1 polymer ?
#
loop_
_entity_poly.entity_id
_entity_poly.type
_entity_poly.pdbx_seq_one_letter_code
_entity_poly.pdbx_strand_id
1 'polypeptide(L)'
;DLFLVDSGAQYLDGTTDVTRTICFDTPSPEQIEMYTRVLKGHIAVATSKIKYGETGKKLDYLARKPLKEINCNFDHGTGHGVGCFLNVHENPPSISKNSKIKFEDGMIVSNEPGYYKENHYGIRIENLILSKLSNGTITFKTITIAPFERLLIDQSLLTINEINWVNRYHKRVRNILTPSMNSNERDWLINQTAPLQQR
;
A
#
# COMPACT_ATOMS: atom_id res chain seq x y z
N ASP A 1 3.87 0.99 21.13
CA ASP A 1 4.73 1.76 20.21
C ASP A 1 4.53 1.27 18.79
N LEU A 2 4.56 2.21 17.80
CA LEU A 2 4.58 1.91 16.39
C LEU A 2 6.02 1.91 15.86
N PHE A 3 6.30 0.99 14.95
CA PHE A 3 7.56 0.90 14.23
C PHE A 3 7.26 0.98 12.73
N LEU A 4 7.70 2.07 12.09
CA LEU A 4 7.64 2.20 10.65
C LEU A 4 8.97 1.72 10.08
N VAL A 5 8.93 0.71 9.23
CA VAL A 5 10.08 0.19 8.49
C VAL A 5 9.84 0.38 7.00
N ASP A 6 10.76 1.10 6.37
CA ASP A 6 10.88 1.24 4.93
C ASP A 6 12.10 0.43 4.49
N SER A 7 11.88 -0.56 3.65
CA SER A 7 12.89 -1.55 3.29
C SER A 7 12.95 -1.72 1.77
N GLY A 8 14.04 -1.27 1.19
CA GLY A 8 14.37 -1.48 -0.21
C GLY A 8 15.60 -2.36 -0.37
N ALA A 9 15.69 -3.08 -1.47
CA ALA A 9 16.85 -3.89 -1.82
C ALA A 9 17.14 -3.85 -3.32
N GLN A 10 18.43 -3.91 -3.66
CA GLN A 10 18.92 -3.98 -5.02
C GLN A 10 19.32 -5.41 -5.34
N TYR A 11 18.79 -5.92 -6.46
CA TYR A 11 19.14 -7.23 -7.03
C TYR A 11 19.63 -7.05 -8.48
N LEU A 12 20.25 -8.07 -9.04
CA LEU A 12 20.68 -8.06 -10.45
C LEU A 12 19.47 -7.88 -11.39
N ASP A 13 18.30 -8.38 -10.99
CA ASP A 13 17.09 -8.41 -11.80
C ASP A 13 16.10 -7.26 -11.48
N GLY A 14 16.43 -6.39 -10.52
CA GLY A 14 15.56 -5.26 -10.18
C GLY A 14 15.70 -4.76 -8.74
N THR A 15 14.83 -3.80 -8.42
CA THR A 15 14.77 -3.13 -7.12
C THR A 15 13.47 -3.48 -6.41
N THR A 16 13.51 -3.71 -5.10
CA THR A 16 12.32 -3.82 -4.25
C THR A 16 12.14 -2.55 -3.42
N ASP A 17 10.88 -2.25 -3.09
CA ASP A 17 10.51 -1.14 -2.22
C ASP A 17 9.25 -1.51 -1.46
N VAL A 18 9.27 -1.46 -0.13
CA VAL A 18 8.13 -1.81 0.71
C VAL A 18 8.21 -1.12 2.07
N THR A 19 7.13 -0.47 2.45
CA THR A 19 6.98 0.07 3.81
C THR A 19 5.87 -0.66 4.55
N ARG A 20 6.13 -0.96 5.83
CA ARG A 20 5.13 -1.41 6.80
C ARG A 20 5.23 -0.60 8.09
N THR A 21 4.07 -0.39 8.70
CA THR A 21 3.98 0.08 10.08
C THR A 21 3.49 -1.07 10.93
N ILE A 22 4.26 -1.41 11.96
CA ILE A 22 4.06 -2.58 12.84
C ILE A 22 3.77 -2.06 14.24
N CYS A 23 2.89 -2.74 14.98
CA CYS A 23 2.58 -2.44 16.36
C CYS A 23 3.13 -3.54 17.29
N PHE A 24 3.96 -3.18 18.25
CA PHE A 24 4.53 -4.13 19.23
C PHE A 24 3.71 -4.25 20.51
N ASP A 25 2.84 -3.27 20.78
CA ASP A 25 2.04 -3.19 21.99
C ASP A 25 0.55 -3.07 21.65
N THR A 26 -0.27 -2.64 22.61
CA THR A 26 -1.65 -2.27 22.37
C THR A 26 -1.71 -0.90 21.69
N PRO A 27 -2.21 -0.80 20.44
CA PRO A 27 -2.32 0.48 19.77
C PRO A 27 -3.42 1.35 20.37
N SER A 28 -3.24 2.68 20.31
CA SER A 28 -4.31 3.61 20.70
C SER A 28 -5.43 3.63 19.65
N PRO A 29 -6.65 4.05 20.01
CA PRO A 29 -7.75 4.22 19.07
C PRO A 29 -7.39 5.17 17.90
N GLU A 30 -6.65 6.24 18.16
CA GLU A 30 -6.17 7.15 17.14
C GLU A 30 -5.21 6.46 16.14
N GLN A 31 -4.27 5.67 16.63
CA GLN A 31 -3.33 4.93 15.76
C GLN A 31 -4.06 3.94 14.85
N ILE A 32 -5.06 3.26 15.38
CA ILE A 32 -5.91 2.32 14.63
C ILE A 32 -6.71 3.08 13.55
N GLU A 33 -7.34 4.19 13.91
CA GLU A 33 -8.08 5.01 12.95
C GLU A 33 -7.18 5.54 11.83
N MET A 34 -6.04 6.15 12.17
CA MET A 34 -5.12 6.72 11.17
C MET A 34 -4.55 5.65 10.25
N TYR A 35 -4.13 4.50 10.79
CA TYR A 35 -3.65 3.38 9.99
C TYR A 35 -4.73 2.89 9.02
N THR A 36 -5.96 2.75 9.51
CA THR A 36 -7.08 2.28 8.68
C THR A 36 -7.39 3.28 7.56
N ARG A 37 -7.33 4.58 7.81
CA ARG A 37 -7.52 5.61 6.78
C ARG A 37 -6.40 5.61 5.73
N VAL A 38 -5.15 5.40 6.14
CA VAL A 38 -4.02 5.21 5.22
C VAL A 38 -4.24 3.95 4.38
N LEU A 39 -4.66 2.84 4.99
CA LEU A 39 -4.99 1.59 4.28
C LEU A 39 -6.13 1.77 3.27
N LYS A 40 -7.19 2.51 3.60
CA LYS A 40 -8.27 2.85 2.66
C LYS A 40 -7.75 3.61 1.44
N GLY A 41 -6.88 4.59 1.64
CA GLY A 41 -6.22 5.32 0.56
C GLY A 41 -5.36 4.39 -0.31
N HIS A 42 -4.58 3.52 0.31
CA HIS A 42 -3.79 2.50 -0.37
C HIS A 42 -4.65 1.55 -1.23
N ILE A 43 -5.76 1.05 -0.67
CA ILE A 43 -6.71 0.18 -1.39
C ILE A 43 -7.37 0.93 -2.55
N ALA A 44 -7.76 2.19 -2.34
CA ALA A 44 -8.39 3.00 -3.37
C ALA A 44 -7.49 3.17 -4.61
N VAL A 45 -6.18 3.35 -4.43
CA VAL A 45 -5.21 3.37 -5.52
C VAL A 45 -5.08 1.99 -6.16
N ALA A 46 -4.85 0.94 -5.36
CA ALA A 46 -4.62 -0.42 -5.85
C ALA A 46 -5.82 -1.01 -6.63
N THR A 47 -7.04 -0.55 -6.35
CA THR A 47 -8.28 -1.01 -7.00
C THR A 47 -8.80 -0.06 -8.07
N SER A 48 -8.12 1.06 -8.28
CA SER A 48 -8.56 2.09 -9.21
C SER A 48 -8.54 1.62 -10.66
N LYS A 49 -9.43 2.22 -11.44
CA LYS A 49 -9.46 2.11 -12.90
C LYS A 49 -9.40 3.51 -13.47
N ILE A 50 -8.38 3.80 -14.25
CA ILE A 50 -8.21 5.08 -14.91
C ILE A 50 -8.24 4.91 -16.42
N LYS A 51 -8.72 5.93 -17.15
CA LYS A 51 -8.69 5.90 -18.62
C LYS A 51 -7.25 6.02 -19.09
N TYR A 52 -6.95 5.37 -20.21
CA TYR A 52 -5.68 5.59 -20.91
C TYR A 52 -5.50 7.08 -21.20
N GLY A 53 -4.35 7.61 -20.85
CA GLY A 53 -4.06 9.05 -20.97
C GLY A 53 -4.23 9.84 -19.67
N GLU A 54 -4.84 9.27 -18.63
CA GLU A 54 -4.86 9.89 -17.28
C GLU A 54 -3.50 9.77 -16.60
N THR A 55 -3.21 10.70 -15.68
CA THR A 55 -1.96 10.79 -14.92
C THR A 55 -2.15 10.35 -13.47
N GLY A 56 -1.06 10.24 -12.72
CA GLY A 56 -1.08 9.93 -11.31
C GLY A 56 -1.81 10.94 -10.39
N LYS A 57 -2.20 12.10 -10.90
CA LYS A 57 -3.00 13.09 -10.16
C LYS A 57 -4.29 12.52 -9.56
N LYS A 58 -5.01 11.73 -10.37
CA LYS A 58 -6.27 11.11 -9.93
C LYS A 58 -6.03 10.09 -8.82
N LEU A 59 -4.96 9.32 -8.94
CA LEU A 59 -4.57 8.33 -7.94
C LEU A 59 -4.15 9.00 -6.62
N ASP A 60 -3.37 10.08 -6.68
CA ASP A 60 -2.99 10.88 -5.52
C ASP A 60 -4.21 11.44 -4.77
N TYR A 61 -5.21 11.94 -5.51
CA TYR A 61 -6.47 12.37 -4.92
C TYR A 61 -7.19 11.23 -4.17
N LEU A 62 -7.27 10.03 -4.78
CA LEU A 62 -7.90 8.86 -4.17
C LEU A 62 -7.17 8.40 -2.90
N ALA A 63 -5.84 8.40 -2.91
CA ALA A 63 -5.02 8.04 -1.76
C ALA A 63 -5.26 8.96 -0.56
N ARG A 64 -5.38 10.27 -0.81
CA ARG A 64 -5.53 11.29 0.24
C ARG A 64 -6.95 11.42 0.78
N LYS A 65 -7.95 11.00 0.01
CA LYS A 65 -9.36 11.23 0.32
C LYS A 65 -9.75 10.81 1.74
N PRO A 66 -9.43 9.58 2.23
CA PRO A 66 -9.83 9.14 3.58
C PRO A 66 -9.25 9.98 4.73
N LEU A 67 -8.05 10.54 4.55
CA LEU A 67 -7.44 11.45 5.52
C LEU A 67 -8.03 12.86 5.43
N LYS A 68 -8.29 13.35 4.22
CA LYS A 68 -8.89 14.67 4.03
C LYS A 68 -10.29 14.78 4.61
N GLU A 69 -11.04 13.71 4.71
CA GLU A 69 -12.36 13.66 5.35
C GLU A 69 -12.31 14.07 6.84
N ILE A 70 -11.14 13.97 7.47
CA ILE A 70 -10.89 14.39 8.85
C ILE A 70 -9.85 15.53 8.94
N ASN A 71 -9.69 16.30 7.87
CA ASN A 71 -8.73 17.41 7.76
C ASN A 71 -7.26 17.01 7.99
N CYS A 72 -6.90 15.75 7.74
CA CYS A 72 -5.53 15.24 7.78
C CYS A 72 -4.96 15.08 6.36
N ASN A 73 -3.63 15.06 6.26
CA ASN A 73 -2.90 14.89 5.00
C ASN A 73 -1.47 14.40 5.27
N PHE A 74 -0.72 14.12 4.20
CA PHE A 74 0.72 13.86 4.22
C PHE A 74 1.42 14.72 3.15
N ASP A 75 2.71 15.04 3.36
CA ASP A 75 3.41 16.08 2.58
C ASP A 75 4.23 15.53 1.41
N HIS A 76 4.42 14.21 1.31
CA HIS A 76 5.13 13.57 0.20
C HIS A 76 4.21 13.15 -0.95
N GLY A 77 4.77 12.73 -2.08
CA GLY A 77 4.02 12.09 -3.17
C GLY A 77 3.43 10.76 -2.72
N THR A 78 2.33 10.35 -3.32
CA THR A 78 1.71 9.04 -3.04
C THR A 78 2.48 7.89 -3.68
N GLY A 79 3.35 8.17 -4.64
CA GLY A 79 4.15 7.14 -5.27
C GLY A 79 5.08 7.67 -6.36
N HIS A 80 6.09 6.89 -6.66
CA HIS A 80 7.15 7.15 -7.63
C HIS A 80 7.42 5.90 -8.48
N GLY A 81 7.99 6.09 -9.65
CA GLY A 81 8.52 4.98 -10.44
C GLY A 81 9.70 4.32 -9.74
N VAL A 82 9.91 3.05 -9.99
CA VAL A 82 10.96 2.26 -9.36
C VAL A 82 12.03 1.93 -10.40
N GLY A 83 13.26 2.35 -10.13
CA GLY A 83 14.41 2.08 -10.97
C GLY A 83 14.79 0.59 -10.95
N CYS A 84 15.22 0.09 -12.10
CA CYS A 84 15.71 -1.29 -12.21
C CYS A 84 17.16 -1.45 -11.73
N PHE A 85 17.90 -0.33 -11.56
CA PHE A 85 19.30 -0.37 -11.17
C PHE A 85 19.71 0.91 -10.42
N LEU A 86 20.22 0.76 -9.19
CA LEU A 86 20.80 1.77 -8.29
C LEU A 86 19.85 2.83 -7.74
N ASN A 87 18.80 3.21 -8.41
CA ASN A 87 17.86 4.23 -7.93
C ASN A 87 16.50 3.62 -7.62
N VAL A 88 16.05 3.68 -6.38
CA VAL A 88 14.69 3.30 -6.01
C VAL A 88 13.69 4.29 -6.61
N HIS A 89 13.98 5.59 -6.56
CA HIS A 89 13.16 6.64 -7.18
C HIS A 89 13.57 6.87 -8.64
N GLU A 90 12.72 6.46 -9.58
CA GLU A 90 12.94 6.69 -11.01
C GLU A 90 11.65 7.16 -11.69
N ASN A 91 11.70 8.30 -12.37
CA ASN A 91 10.57 8.87 -13.11
C ASN A 91 10.73 8.67 -14.63
N PRO A 92 9.64 8.49 -15.38
CA PRO A 92 8.27 8.22 -14.97
C PRO A 92 8.05 6.76 -14.54
N PRO A 93 6.93 6.39 -13.86
CA PRO A 93 5.75 7.19 -13.54
C PRO A 93 5.85 7.87 -12.17
N SER A 94 4.80 8.64 -11.81
CA SER A 94 4.62 9.15 -10.45
C SER A 94 3.15 9.27 -10.05
N ILE A 95 2.86 9.15 -8.75
CA ILE A 95 1.53 9.40 -8.18
C ILE A 95 1.66 10.62 -7.27
N SER A 96 1.28 11.79 -7.76
CA SER A 96 1.32 13.05 -7.02
C SER A 96 0.38 14.09 -7.62
N LYS A 97 0.09 15.15 -6.87
CA LYS A 97 -0.70 16.30 -7.37
C LYS A 97 -0.07 16.98 -8.61
N ASN A 98 1.23 16.83 -8.77
CA ASN A 98 2.00 17.46 -9.86
C ASN A 98 2.31 16.49 -11.01
N SER A 99 1.84 15.25 -10.95
CA SER A 99 2.10 14.24 -11.98
C SER A 99 1.58 14.69 -13.36
N LYS A 100 2.45 14.67 -14.36
CA LYS A 100 2.16 15.10 -15.75
C LYS A 100 2.23 13.96 -16.75
N ILE A 101 2.91 12.88 -16.39
CA ILE A 101 3.11 11.72 -17.27
C ILE A 101 1.93 10.78 -17.19
N LYS A 102 1.49 10.32 -18.34
CA LYS A 102 0.39 9.34 -18.47
C LYS A 102 0.88 7.96 -18.07
N PHE A 103 -0.02 7.17 -17.49
CA PHE A 103 0.26 5.75 -17.27
C PHE A 103 0.20 4.98 -18.59
N GLU A 104 1.18 4.10 -18.79
CA GLU A 104 1.25 3.14 -19.88
C GLU A 104 1.23 1.71 -19.34
N ASP A 105 1.11 0.72 -20.21
CA ASP A 105 1.19 -0.70 -19.80
C ASP A 105 2.60 -1.03 -19.32
N GLY A 106 2.69 -1.85 -18.26
CA GLY A 106 3.96 -2.35 -17.74
C GLY A 106 4.73 -1.40 -16.81
N MET A 107 4.22 -0.20 -16.50
CA MET A 107 4.88 0.69 -15.55
C MET A 107 4.75 0.18 -14.13
N ILE A 108 5.86 0.17 -13.38
CA ILE A 108 5.90 -0.13 -11.95
C ILE A 108 5.97 1.20 -11.20
N VAL A 109 5.12 1.34 -10.15
CA VAL A 109 5.06 2.53 -9.33
C VAL A 109 4.80 2.14 -7.87
N SER A 110 5.37 2.87 -6.92
CA SER A 110 5.01 2.72 -5.50
C SER A 110 3.60 3.27 -5.25
N ASN A 111 2.94 2.70 -4.25
CA ASN A 111 1.65 3.15 -3.71
C ASN A 111 1.81 3.21 -2.20
N GLU A 112 2.15 4.40 -1.68
CA GLU A 112 2.72 4.61 -0.35
C GLU A 112 2.08 5.78 0.42
N PRO A 113 0.75 5.87 0.52
CA PRO A 113 0.13 6.88 1.38
C PRO A 113 0.61 6.74 2.82
N GLY A 114 0.64 7.86 3.55
CA GLY A 114 1.08 7.89 4.93
C GLY A 114 0.31 8.89 5.79
N TYR A 115 0.62 8.88 7.08
CA TYR A 115 0.20 9.87 8.08
C TYR A 115 1.31 10.05 9.09
N TYR A 116 1.64 11.28 9.43
CA TYR A 116 2.75 11.58 10.35
C TYR A 116 2.28 12.59 11.39
N LYS A 117 2.35 12.18 12.66
CA LYS A 117 2.07 13.04 13.80
C LYS A 117 3.39 13.49 14.40
N GLU A 118 3.70 14.77 14.23
CA GLU A 118 4.96 15.35 14.66
C GLU A 118 5.27 15.02 16.12
N ASN A 119 6.51 14.59 16.39
CA ASN A 119 7.02 14.16 17.71
C ASN A 119 6.29 12.97 18.34
N HIS A 120 5.45 12.24 17.60
CA HIS A 120 4.69 11.10 18.15
C HIS A 120 4.94 9.81 17.34
N TYR A 121 4.42 9.70 16.12
CA TYR A 121 4.55 8.50 15.29
C TYR A 121 4.33 8.79 13.80
N GLY A 122 4.81 7.87 12.97
CA GLY A 122 4.52 7.83 11.54
C GLY A 122 3.84 6.54 11.13
N ILE A 123 2.98 6.63 10.14
CA ILE A 123 2.32 5.50 9.47
C ILE A 123 2.57 5.64 7.98
N ARG A 124 3.07 4.58 7.33
CA ARG A 124 3.11 4.42 5.87
C ARG A 124 2.81 2.99 5.52
N ILE A 125 2.01 2.80 4.49
CA ILE A 125 1.69 1.49 3.92
C ILE A 125 2.07 1.56 2.44
N GLU A 126 3.04 0.74 2.05
CA GLU A 126 3.56 0.74 0.70
C GLU A 126 3.55 -0.64 0.06
N ASN A 127 3.10 -0.68 -1.15
CA ASN A 127 3.30 -1.78 -2.09
C ASN A 127 3.70 -1.22 -3.46
N LEU A 128 4.47 -1.99 -4.20
CA LEU A 128 4.64 -1.76 -5.62
C LEU A 128 3.44 -2.29 -6.41
N ILE A 129 2.98 -1.51 -7.36
CA ILE A 129 1.89 -1.85 -8.26
C ILE A 129 2.34 -1.74 -9.72
N LEU A 130 1.88 -2.68 -10.54
CA LEU A 130 2.15 -2.78 -11.97
C LEU A 130 0.91 -2.34 -12.73
N SER A 131 1.04 -1.35 -13.62
CA SER A 131 -0.03 -0.91 -14.50
C SER A 131 -0.30 -1.93 -15.61
N LYS A 132 -1.58 -2.14 -15.92
CA LYS A 132 -2.05 -3.01 -16.99
C LYS A 132 -3.08 -2.30 -17.85
N LEU A 133 -2.79 -2.14 -19.12
CA LEU A 133 -3.69 -1.56 -20.11
C LEU A 133 -4.56 -2.66 -20.74
N SER A 134 -5.87 -2.46 -20.71
CA SER A 134 -6.83 -3.30 -21.42
C SER A 134 -8.03 -2.46 -21.85
N ASN A 135 -8.40 -2.53 -23.11
CA ASN A 135 -9.56 -1.84 -23.69
C ASN A 135 -9.64 -0.34 -23.31
N GLY A 136 -8.50 0.37 -23.41
CA GLY A 136 -8.43 1.81 -23.10
C GLY A 136 -8.52 2.14 -21.60
N THR A 137 -8.42 1.15 -20.72
CA THR A 137 -8.45 1.31 -19.27
C THR A 137 -7.16 0.77 -18.64
N ILE A 138 -6.55 1.57 -17.77
CA ILE A 138 -5.43 1.15 -16.93
C ILE A 138 -5.98 0.65 -15.59
N THR A 139 -5.56 -0.54 -15.20
CA THR A 139 -5.78 -1.16 -13.88
C THR A 139 -4.43 -1.44 -13.23
N PHE A 140 -4.43 -1.78 -11.95
CA PHE A 140 -3.19 -1.98 -11.21
C PHE A 140 -3.16 -3.38 -10.56
N LYS A 141 -2.02 -4.07 -10.71
CA LYS A 141 -1.75 -5.34 -10.06
C LYS A 141 -0.71 -5.11 -8.96
N THR A 142 -1.08 -5.31 -7.70
CA THR A 142 -0.12 -5.29 -6.59
C THR A 142 0.88 -6.43 -6.76
N ILE A 143 2.19 -6.13 -6.75
CA ILE A 143 3.26 -7.13 -6.88
C ILE A 143 3.92 -7.45 -5.54
N THR A 144 4.02 -6.51 -4.61
CA THR A 144 4.54 -6.73 -3.25
C THR A 144 3.79 -7.84 -2.52
N ILE A 145 4.51 -8.61 -1.70
CA ILE A 145 4.01 -9.78 -0.96
C ILE A 145 4.46 -9.65 0.50
N ALA A 146 3.81 -8.77 1.27
CA ALA A 146 4.05 -8.57 2.69
C ALA A 146 2.71 -8.32 3.40
N PRO A 147 2.43 -8.93 4.58
CA PRO A 147 1.14 -8.72 5.25
C PRO A 147 0.99 -7.29 5.76
N PHE A 148 -0.26 -6.85 5.92
CA PHE A 148 -0.61 -5.64 6.66
C PHE A 148 -0.71 -5.93 8.16
N GLU A 149 -0.47 -4.92 9.01
CA GLU A 149 -0.60 -5.05 10.46
C GLU A 149 -2.08 -5.09 10.88
N ARG A 150 -2.55 -6.26 11.30
CA ARG A 150 -3.97 -6.49 11.61
C ARG A 150 -4.43 -5.77 12.89
N LEU A 151 -3.54 -5.61 13.87
CA LEU A 151 -3.86 -4.92 15.12
C LEU A 151 -4.22 -3.44 14.89
N LEU A 152 -3.75 -2.86 13.79
CA LEU A 152 -3.99 -1.47 13.41
C LEU A 152 -5.20 -1.29 12.49
N ILE A 153 -5.99 -2.34 12.21
CA ILE A 153 -7.15 -2.25 11.30
C ILE A 153 -8.45 -2.18 12.08
N ASP A 154 -9.12 -1.03 12.02
CA ASP A 154 -10.53 -0.93 12.43
C ASP A 154 -11.43 -1.41 11.29
N GLN A 155 -11.98 -2.60 11.46
CA GLN A 155 -12.85 -3.23 10.47
C GLN A 155 -14.18 -2.48 10.29
N SER A 156 -14.62 -1.70 11.27
CA SER A 156 -15.86 -0.91 11.20
C SER A 156 -15.73 0.29 10.24
N LEU A 157 -14.52 0.78 9.99
CA LEU A 157 -14.22 1.84 9.04
C LEU A 157 -14.07 1.34 7.60
N LEU A 158 -13.94 0.02 7.39
CA LEU A 158 -13.79 -0.58 6.07
C LEU A 158 -15.14 -0.95 5.48
N THR A 159 -15.29 -0.69 4.19
CA THR A 159 -16.40 -1.25 3.41
C THR A 159 -16.17 -2.74 3.16
N ILE A 160 -17.25 -3.46 2.84
CA ILE A 160 -17.18 -4.89 2.49
C ILE A 160 -16.20 -5.17 1.33
N ASN A 161 -16.12 -4.27 0.35
CA ASN A 161 -15.19 -4.43 -0.76
C ASN A 161 -13.74 -4.27 -0.33
N GLU A 162 -13.44 -3.38 0.61
CA GLU A 162 -12.10 -3.19 1.19
C GLU A 162 -11.71 -4.40 2.05
N ILE A 163 -12.60 -4.90 2.91
CA ILE A 163 -12.38 -6.13 3.68
C ILE A 163 -12.06 -7.30 2.74
N ASN A 164 -12.88 -7.50 1.70
CA ASN A 164 -12.68 -8.55 0.73
C ASN A 164 -11.36 -8.40 -0.03
N TRP A 165 -10.94 -7.16 -0.32
CA TRP A 165 -9.66 -6.90 -0.98
C TRP A 165 -8.49 -7.29 -0.06
N VAL A 166 -8.50 -6.87 1.22
CA VAL A 166 -7.47 -7.24 2.20
C VAL A 166 -7.40 -8.76 2.37
N ASN A 167 -8.54 -9.44 2.51
CA ASN A 167 -8.60 -10.88 2.68
C ASN A 167 -8.03 -11.64 1.46
N ARG A 168 -8.33 -11.19 0.24
CA ARG A 168 -7.74 -11.78 -0.99
C ARG A 168 -6.23 -11.52 -1.05
N TYR A 169 -5.79 -10.31 -0.69
CA TYR A 169 -4.38 -9.96 -0.64
C TYR A 169 -3.63 -10.83 0.37
N HIS A 170 -4.11 -10.94 1.60
CA HIS A 170 -3.53 -11.78 2.65
C HIS A 170 -3.52 -13.28 2.27
N LYS A 171 -4.58 -13.78 1.63
CA LYS A 171 -4.60 -15.15 1.09
C LYS A 171 -3.48 -15.37 0.06
N ARG A 172 -3.27 -14.39 -0.84
CA ARG A 172 -2.17 -14.44 -1.82
C ARG A 172 -0.81 -14.43 -1.14
N VAL A 173 -0.61 -13.58 -0.13
CA VAL A 173 0.63 -13.51 0.66
C VAL A 173 0.93 -14.87 1.29
N ARG A 174 -0.03 -15.49 1.98
CA ARG A 174 0.13 -16.83 2.55
C ARG A 174 0.52 -17.87 1.51
N ASN A 175 -0.22 -17.93 0.41
CA ASN A 175 0.00 -18.96 -0.61
C ASN A 175 1.41 -18.90 -1.21
N ILE A 176 1.97 -17.70 -1.34
CA ILE A 176 3.29 -17.50 -1.96
C ILE A 176 4.41 -17.72 -0.94
N LEU A 177 4.27 -17.22 0.29
CA LEU A 177 5.37 -17.25 1.27
C LEU A 177 5.46 -18.58 2.04
N THR A 178 4.33 -19.21 2.35
CA THR A 178 4.30 -20.44 3.16
C THR A 178 5.26 -21.56 2.69
N PRO A 179 5.45 -21.82 1.38
CA PRO A 179 6.36 -22.87 0.93
C PRO A 179 7.85 -22.64 1.34
N SER A 180 8.25 -21.39 1.53
CA SER A 180 9.64 -21.00 1.85
C SER A 180 9.87 -20.77 3.34
N MET A 181 8.87 -20.98 4.20
CA MET A 181 8.91 -20.68 5.64
C MET A 181 9.05 -21.94 6.49
N ASN A 182 9.74 -21.82 7.63
CA ASN A 182 9.72 -22.85 8.67
C ASN A 182 8.38 -22.88 9.43
N SER A 183 8.18 -23.83 10.35
CA SER A 183 6.90 -24.01 11.07
C SER A 183 6.49 -22.75 11.86
N ASN A 184 7.40 -22.16 12.63
CA ASN A 184 7.10 -21.01 13.47
C ASN A 184 6.74 -19.76 12.63
N GLU A 185 7.46 -19.56 11.52
CA GLU A 185 7.17 -18.48 10.57
C GLU A 185 5.81 -18.67 9.90
N ARG A 186 5.43 -19.92 9.55
CA ARG A 186 4.11 -20.24 8.98
C ARG A 186 3.00 -19.91 9.96
N ASP A 187 3.13 -20.32 11.23
CA ASP A 187 2.13 -20.06 12.26
C ASP A 187 1.98 -18.55 12.48
N TRP A 188 3.08 -17.83 12.53
CA TRP A 188 3.06 -16.36 12.58
C TRP A 188 2.35 -15.76 11.36
N LEU A 189 2.70 -16.19 10.14
CA LEU A 189 2.09 -15.67 8.92
C LEU A 189 0.58 -15.96 8.85
N ILE A 190 0.14 -17.16 9.26
CA ILE A 190 -1.27 -17.54 9.33
C ILE A 190 -2.02 -16.57 10.25
N ASN A 191 -1.48 -16.28 11.44
CA ASN A 191 -2.06 -15.37 12.39
C ASN A 191 -2.12 -13.93 11.84
N GLN A 192 -1.02 -13.43 11.27
CA GLN A 192 -0.96 -12.08 10.70
C GLN A 192 -1.86 -11.88 9.48
N THR A 193 -2.21 -12.94 8.80
CA THR A 193 -3.03 -12.88 7.59
C THR A 193 -4.40 -13.51 7.76
N ALA A 194 -4.82 -13.84 8.99
CA ALA A 194 -6.16 -14.38 9.26
C ALA A 194 -7.24 -13.42 8.72
N PRO A 195 -8.35 -13.93 8.19
CA PRO A 195 -9.38 -13.10 7.57
C PRO A 195 -9.94 -12.03 8.51
N LEU A 196 -10.16 -10.84 7.99
CA LEU A 196 -10.99 -9.83 8.62
C LEU A 196 -12.45 -10.27 8.52
N GLN A 197 -13.23 -10.06 9.59
CA GLN A 197 -14.64 -10.44 9.65
C GLN A 197 -15.53 -9.27 9.25
N GLN A 198 -16.62 -9.54 8.56
CA GLN A 198 -17.72 -8.60 8.41
C GLN A 198 -18.44 -8.48 9.75
N ARG A 199 -18.59 -7.30 10.27
CA ARG A 199 -19.48 -7.01 11.40
C ARG A 199 -20.79 -6.45 10.89
#